data_a0b52157f8dbba5c6da81ecc8afa20dc
#
_entry.id   a0b52157f8dbba5c6da81ecc8afa20dc
#
_cell.length_a   1.000
_cell.length_b   1.000
_cell.length_c   1.000
_cell.angle_alpha   90.00
_cell.angle_beta   90.00
_cell.angle_gamma   90.00
#
_symmetry.space_group_name_H-M   'P 1'
#
loop_
_entity.id
_entity.type
_entity.pdbx_description
1 polymer ?
#
loop_
_entity_poly.entity_id
_entity_poly.type
_entity_poly.pdbx_seq_one_letter_code
_entity_poly.pdbx_strand_id
1 'polypeptide(L)'
;MKSRTSEFKEEIKTLGKQQSVRITYTLNNEQTILTDEDINSATPNYEASLLKSVMKVLELDSNVSIPKGTEIKFEYGLLVNGTYEYLDYGNYIVAKEPEKQEDTLSYKITCYDKMLYSMKDYEHIDITYPCTIKQYLVALCNKIGLQFKDSDFANASRQITNELFMTINEDGTYSSMGYTYRDVLDQIAETTGGCICMTLDDKVEVRYINETNDTIDEEYINDTNVNFGEKYRTNQFYCTCKSRRK
;
A
#
# COMPACT_ATOMS: atom_id res chain seq x y z
N MET A 1 -8.01 8.82 11.31
CA MET A 1 -6.64 9.38 11.49
C MET A 1 -6.58 9.98 12.89
N LYS A 2 -5.76 9.45 13.80
CA LYS A 2 -5.53 10.14 15.08
C LYS A 2 -4.92 11.50 14.75
N SER A 3 -5.52 12.58 15.26
CA SER A 3 -4.95 13.92 15.10
C SER A 3 -3.60 13.94 15.80
N ARG A 4 -2.56 14.21 15.06
CA ARG A 4 -1.21 14.36 15.59
C ARG A 4 -1.15 15.65 16.41
N THR A 5 -0.28 15.64 17.41
CA THR A 5 -0.02 16.88 18.15
C THR A 5 0.54 17.95 17.20
N SER A 6 0.35 19.23 17.55
CA SER A 6 0.94 20.34 16.82
C SER A 6 2.45 20.25 16.82
N GLU A 7 3.00 19.83 17.95
CA GLU A 7 4.43 19.63 18.17
C GLU A 7 5.02 18.58 17.24
N PHE A 8 4.32 17.44 17.02
CA PHE A 8 4.75 16.44 16.05
C PHE A 8 4.82 17.00 14.61
N LYS A 9 3.83 17.83 14.23
CA LYS A 9 3.81 18.44 12.89
C LYS A 9 4.93 19.45 12.67
N GLU A 10 5.34 20.16 13.71
CA GLU A 10 6.47 21.07 13.64
C GLU A 10 7.81 20.30 13.67
N GLU A 11 7.95 19.29 14.55
CA GLU A 11 9.16 18.51 14.64
C GLU A 11 9.50 17.76 13.35
N ILE A 12 8.48 17.28 12.60
CA ILE A 12 8.70 16.57 11.33
C ILE A 12 9.39 17.47 10.29
N LYS A 13 9.28 18.79 10.41
CA LYS A 13 9.91 19.77 9.52
C LYS A 13 11.34 20.12 9.94
N THR A 14 11.75 19.71 11.14
CA THR A 14 13.05 20.07 11.71
C THR A 14 14.17 19.24 11.09
N LEU A 15 15.29 19.87 10.76
CA LEU A 15 16.51 19.19 10.33
C LEU A 15 17.18 18.47 11.51
N GLY A 16 17.72 17.27 11.26
CA GLY A 16 18.41 16.48 12.28
C GLY A 16 17.49 15.88 13.36
N LYS A 17 16.19 15.76 13.07
CA LYS A 17 15.21 15.11 13.95
C LYS A 17 15.63 13.70 14.33
N GLN A 18 15.40 13.31 15.58
CA GLN A 18 15.61 11.95 16.03
C GLN A 18 14.38 11.10 15.65
N GLN A 19 14.64 10.01 14.95
CA GLN A 19 13.65 9.09 14.43
C GLN A 19 13.80 7.74 15.13
N SER A 20 12.71 7.02 15.22
CA SER A 20 12.67 5.65 15.74
C SER A 20 11.70 4.83 14.90
N VAL A 21 11.89 3.53 14.87
CA VAL A 21 10.97 2.59 14.27
C VAL A 21 10.49 1.60 15.31
N ARG A 22 9.25 1.13 15.15
CA ARG A 22 8.69 0.09 16.00
C ARG A 22 7.92 -0.90 15.14
N ILE A 23 8.24 -2.18 15.32
CA ILE A 23 7.52 -3.29 14.71
C ILE A 23 6.91 -4.13 15.80
N THR A 24 5.60 -4.35 15.69
CA THR A 24 4.86 -5.20 16.61
C THR A 24 4.28 -6.38 15.85
N TYR A 25 4.48 -7.59 16.35
CA TYR A 25 3.85 -8.79 15.80
C TYR A 25 3.50 -9.78 16.92
N THR A 26 2.64 -10.74 16.59
CA THR A 26 2.25 -11.82 17.52
C THR A 26 2.62 -13.16 16.89
N LEU A 27 3.38 -13.96 17.61
CA LEU A 27 3.72 -15.33 17.24
C LEU A 27 3.42 -16.26 18.41
N ASN A 28 2.73 -17.37 18.16
CA ASN A 28 2.33 -18.34 19.19
C ASN A 28 1.61 -17.72 20.41
N ASN A 29 0.76 -16.70 20.16
CA ASN A 29 0.06 -15.89 21.19
C ASN A 29 0.98 -15.01 22.07
N GLU A 30 2.24 -14.88 21.73
CA GLU A 30 3.16 -13.96 22.39
C GLU A 30 3.38 -12.75 21.51
N GLN A 31 3.16 -11.56 22.06
CA GLN A 31 3.43 -10.31 21.40
C GLN A 31 4.90 -9.94 21.53
N THR A 32 5.54 -9.65 20.42
CA THR A 32 6.92 -9.16 20.34
C THR A 32 6.93 -7.75 19.78
N ILE A 33 7.77 -6.90 20.37
CA ILE A 33 8.00 -5.54 19.91
C ILE A 33 9.50 -5.40 19.60
N LEU A 34 9.81 -5.09 18.35
CA LEU A 34 11.16 -4.75 17.91
C LEU A 34 11.30 -3.22 17.85
N THR A 35 12.45 -2.75 18.25
CA THR A 35 12.83 -1.33 18.29
C THR A 35 14.10 -1.08 17.49
N ASP A 36 14.64 0.13 17.56
CA ASP A 36 15.89 0.53 16.89
C ASP A 36 17.10 -0.35 17.28
N GLU A 37 17.05 -1.08 18.41
CA GLU A 37 18.10 -2.01 18.81
C GLU A 37 18.06 -3.31 17.99
N ASP A 38 16.89 -3.66 17.49
CA ASP A 38 16.65 -4.88 16.72
C ASP A 38 16.61 -4.64 15.21
N ILE A 39 16.37 -3.38 14.79
CA ILE A 39 16.09 -3.00 13.41
C ILE A 39 17.22 -2.10 12.90
N ASN A 40 17.98 -2.60 11.92
CA ASN A 40 19.06 -1.85 11.28
C ASN A 40 18.51 -0.83 10.27
N SER A 41 17.47 -1.21 9.52
CA SER A 41 16.75 -0.32 8.61
C SER A 41 15.33 -0.78 8.35
N ALA A 42 14.45 0.21 8.07
CA ALA A 42 13.07 -0.03 7.66
C ALA A 42 12.70 0.97 6.57
N THR A 43 12.45 0.49 5.38
CA THR A 43 12.17 1.34 4.21
C THR A 43 10.79 1.02 3.65
N PRO A 44 9.77 1.85 3.95
CA PRO A 44 8.47 1.71 3.34
C PRO A 44 8.49 2.28 1.91
N ASN A 45 8.01 1.49 0.97
CA ASN A 45 7.87 1.83 -0.44
C ASN A 45 6.45 1.54 -0.94
N TYR A 46 6.16 1.98 -2.16
CA TYR A 46 4.91 1.69 -2.84
C TYR A 46 5.20 1.14 -4.24
N GLU A 47 4.66 -0.02 -4.53
CA GLU A 47 4.52 -0.47 -5.91
C GLU A 47 3.27 0.20 -6.48
N ALA A 48 3.46 1.34 -7.09
CA ALA A 48 2.38 2.18 -7.57
C ALA A 48 2.56 2.59 -9.02
N SER A 49 1.47 2.58 -9.76
CA SER A 49 1.32 3.22 -11.06
C SER A 49 -0.01 3.99 -11.08
N LEU A 50 -0.12 4.99 -11.94
CA LEU A 50 -1.37 5.74 -12.09
C LEU A 50 -2.48 4.80 -12.56
N LEU A 51 -3.67 4.98 -11.99
CA LEU A 51 -4.87 4.23 -12.33
C LEU A 51 -4.72 2.70 -12.17
N LYS A 52 -3.97 2.28 -11.16
CA LYS A 52 -3.69 0.88 -10.85
C LYS A 52 -3.95 0.58 -9.37
N SER A 53 -3.91 -0.70 -9.04
CA SER A 53 -3.84 -1.12 -7.65
C SER A 53 -2.45 -0.80 -7.08
N VAL A 54 -2.45 -0.30 -5.85
CA VAL A 54 -1.23 0.11 -5.14
C VAL A 54 -0.96 -0.90 -4.04
N MET A 55 0.23 -1.48 -4.04
CA MET A 55 0.70 -2.36 -2.99
C MET A 55 1.82 -1.66 -2.21
N LYS A 56 1.69 -1.62 -0.88
CA LYS A 56 2.74 -1.11 -0.01
C LYS A 56 3.76 -2.21 0.23
N VAL A 57 5.03 -1.84 0.18
CA VAL A 57 6.16 -2.73 0.44
C VAL A 57 6.92 -2.18 1.63
N LEU A 58 7.32 -3.03 2.54
CA LEU A 58 8.21 -2.69 3.64
C LEU A 58 9.44 -3.60 3.55
N GLU A 59 10.59 -3.00 3.29
CA GLU A 59 11.87 -3.69 3.33
C GLU A 59 12.53 -3.45 4.68
N LEU A 60 12.82 -4.53 5.39
CA LEU A 60 13.45 -4.52 6.71
C LEU A 60 14.82 -5.18 6.64
N ASP A 61 15.75 -4.60 7.38
CA ASP A 61 16.97 -5.26 7.83
C ASP A 61 16.92 -5.32 9.36
N SER A 62 16.89 -6.54 9.92
CA SER A 62 16.68 -6.77 11.34
C SER A 62 17.62 -7.84 11.88
N ASN A 63 18.06 -7.68 13.14
CA ASN A 63 18.84 -8.67 13.85
C ASN A 63 17.98 -9.89 14.29
N VAL A 64 16.65 -9.73 14.19
CA VAL A 64 15.68 -10.77 14.56
C VAL A 64 14.98 -11.28 13.31
N SER A 65 14.93 -12.60 13.15
CA SER A 65 14.18 -13.27 12.07
C SER A 65 12.69 -13.26 12.39
N ILE A 66 11.87 -12.81 11.44
CA ILE A 66 10.40 -12.87 11.53
C ILE A 66 9.90 -13.86 10.49
N PRO A 67 9.23 -14.95 10.88
CA PRO A 67 8.82 -16.01 9.96
C PRO A 67 7.88 -15.52 8.86
N LYS A 68 7.97 -16.12 7.69
CA LYS A 68 7.03 -15.91 6.58
C LYS A 68 5.58 -16.09 7.03
N GLY A 69 4.69 -15.25 6.52
CA GLY A 69 3.26 -15.23 6.84
C GLY A 69 2.91 -14.49 8.13
N THR A 70 3.89 -14.03 8.90
CA THR A 70 3.64 -13.24 10.10
C THR A 70 3.07 -11.87 9.72
N GLU A 71 1.96 -11.48 10.33
CA GLU A 71 1.46 -10.11 10.26
C GLU A 71 2.24 -9.22 11.23
N ILE A 72 2.73 -8.10 10.73
CA ILE A 72 3.47 -7.11 11.49
C ILE A 72 2.79 -5.75 11.39
N LYS A 73 2.79 -5.00 12.48
CA LYS A 73 2.41 -3.59 12.50
C LYS A 73 3.67 -2.75 12.48
N PHE A 74 3.77 -1.84 11.51
CA PHE A 74 4.89 -0.92 11.38
C PHE A 74 4.49 0.49 11.82
N GLU A 75 5.29 1.07 12.70
CA GLU A 75 5.10 2.40 13.23
C GLU A 75 6.42 3.19 13.14
N TYR A 76 6.30 4.44 12.71
CA TYR A 76 7.41 5.38 12.65
C TYR A 76 7.30 6.38 13.79
N GLY A 77 8.35 6.52 14.57
CA GLY A 77 8.44 7.39 15.73
C GLY A 77 9.26 8.64 15.46
N LEU A 78 8.86 9.73 16.08
CA LEU A 78 9.58 10.98 16.11
C LEU A 78 9.73 11.43 17.54
N LEU A 79 10.94 11.85 17.94
CA LEU A 79 11.18 12.36 19.28
C LEU A 79 10.59 13.78 19.41
N VAL A 80 9.55 13.90 20.24
CA VAL A 80 8.85 15.16 20.49
C VAL A 80 8.92 15.44 21.99
N ASN A 81 9.49 16.57 22.38
CA ASN A 81 9.62 16.96 23.79
C ASN A 81 10.20 15.86 24.71
N GLY A 82 11.19 15.11 24.21
CA GLY A 82 11.87 14.05 24.96
C GLY A 82 11.10 12.70 25.03
N THR A 83 10.00 12.55 24.29
CA THR A 83 9.23 11.30 24.21
C THR A 83 8.96 10.96 22.75
N TYR A 84 9.06 9.68 22.38
CA TYR A 84 8.70 9.27 21.02
C TYR A 84 7.19 9.21 20.83
N GLU A 85 6.69 9.98 19.87
CA GLU A 85 5.34 9.85 19.32
C GLU A 85 5.37 8.96 18.08
N TYR A 86 4.59 7.87 18.09
CA TYR A 86 4.56 6.91 16.99
C TYR A 86 3.40 7.13 16.04
N LEU A 87 3.71 7.07 14.77
CA LEU A 87 2.79 7.16 13.66
C LEU A 87 2.57 5.77 13.07
N ASP A 88 1.31 5.36 13.01
CA ASP A 88 0.92 4.12 12.36
C ASP A 88 1.09 4.23 10.83
N TYR A 89 1.91 3.35 10.26
CA TYR A 89 2.12 3.20 8.81
C TYR A 89 1.33 2.04 8.22
N GLY A 90 0.68 1.23 9.06
CA GLY A 90 -0.19 0.13 8.67
C GLY A 90 0.38 -1.24 8.99
N ASN A 91 -0.38 -2.24 8.57
CA ASN A 91 -0.05 -3.64 8.76
C ASN A 91 0.55 -4.23 7.48
N TYR A 92 1.49 -5.13 7.65
CA TYR A 92 2.19 -5.82 6.58
C TYR A 92 2.29 -7.31 6.88
N ILE A 93 2.53 -8.10 5.85
CA ILE A 93 2.71 -9.56 5.93
C ILE A 93 4.10 -9.88 5.44
N VAL A 94 4.87 -10.65 6.19
CA VAL A 94 6.16 -11.18 5.73
C VAL A 94 5.93 -12.12 4.56
N ALA A 95 6.33 -11.71 3.37
CA ALA A 95 5.98 -12.39 2.12
C ALA A 95 6.86 -13.58 1.77
N LYS A 96 8.13 -13.53 2.21
CA LYS A 96 9.15 -14.53 1.90
C LYS A 96 9.85 -14.97 3.18
N GLU A 97 10.51 -16.13 3.11
CA GLU A 97 11.44 -16.52 4.17
C GLU A 97 12.55 -15.45 4.30
N PRO A 98 12.88 -15.03 5.53
CA PRO A 98 13.92 -14.06 5.78
C PRO A 98 15.27 -14.51 5.23
N GLU A 99 15.94 -13.64 4.50
CA GLU A 99 17.26 -13.91 3.93
C GLU A 99 18.35 -13.52 4.93
N LYS A 100 19.04 -14.52 5.50
CA LYS A 100 20.15 -14.27 6.41
C LYS A 100 21.33 -13.66 5.65
N GLN A 101 21.86 -12.55 6.15
CA GLN A 101 23.05 -11.89 5.65
C GLN A 101 24.27 -12.41 6.42
N GLU A 102 25.23 -13.00 5.73
CA GLU A 102 26.41 -13.62 6.37
C GLU A 102 27.34 -12.58 6.99
N ASP A 103 27.49 -11.42 6.33
CA ASP A 103 28.42 -10.36 6.76
C ASP A 103 27.95 -9.57 7.99
N THR A 104 26.64 -9.37 8.14
CA THR A 104 26.05 -8.55 9.20
C THR A 104 25.33 -9.33 10.27
N LEU A 105 25.16 -10.65 10.08
CA LEU A 105 24.35 -11.53 10.93
C LEU A 105 22.88 -11.09 11.08
N SER A 106 22.43 -10.23 10.16
CA SER A 106 21.07 -9.73 10.12
C SER A 106 20.21 -10.49 9.10
N TYR A 107 18.92 -10.15 9.04
CA TYR A 107 17.94 -10.75 8.14
C TYR A 107 17.31 -9.66 7.26
N LYS A 108 17.35 -9.85 5.96
CA LYS A 108 16.52 -9.08 5.03
C LYS A 108 15.15 -9.68 4.95
N ILE A 109 14.13 -8.86 5.22
CA ILE A 109 12.74 -9.28 5.32
C ILE A 109 11.93 -8.38 4.39
N THR A 110 11.23 -8.99 3.44
CA THR A 110 10.31 -8.27 2.52
C THR A 110 8.89 -8.50 2.98
N CYS A 111 8.18 -7.41 3.25
CA CYS A 111 6.79 -7.44 3.69
C CYS A 111 5.91 -6.65 2.72
N TYR A 112 4.67 -7.08 2.55
CA TYR A 112 3.66 -6.38 1.76
C TYR A 112 2.42 -6.15 2.60
N ASP A 113 1.65 -5.13 2.27
CA ASP A 113 0.32 -4.96 2.84
C ASP A 113 -0.63 -6.08 2.36
N LYS A 114 -1.86 -6.12 2.86
CA LYS A 114 -2.82 -7.19 2.52
C LYS A 114 -3.23 -7.20 1.04
N MET A 115 -2.84 -6.19 0.24
CA MET A 115 -2.98 -6.24 -1.21
C MET A 115 -2.19 -7.41 -1.82
N LEU A 116 -1.23 -7.99 -1.10
CA LEU A 116 -0.55 -9.25 -1.45
C LEU A 116 -1.53 -10.37 -1.82
N TYR A 117 -2.71 -10.41 -1.19
CA TYR A 117 -3.72 -11.44 -1.49
C TYR A 117 -4.29 -11.33 -2.91
N SER A 118 -4.21 -10.15 -3.52
CA SER A 118 -4.63 -9.95 -4.90
C SER A 118 -3.69 -10.56 -5.95
N MET A 119 -2.50 -11.00 -5.55
CA MET A 119 -1.53 -11.65 -6.45
C MET A 119 -1.88 -13.12 -6.76
N LYS A 120 -2.92 -13.66 -6.15
CA LYS A 120 -3.43 -14.99 -6.47
C LYS A 120 -4.08 -15.03 -7.85
N ASP A 121 -4.08 -16.21 -8.46
CA ASP A 121 -4.80 -16.44 -9.70
C ASP A 121 -6.28 -16.11 -9.54
N TYR A 122 -6.82 -15.44 -10.54
CA TYR A 122 -8.20 -15.02 -10.55
C TYR A 122 -9.12 -16.24 -10.75
N GLU A 123 -10.11 -16.37 -9.88
CA GLU A 123 -11.13 -17.40 -9.92
C GLU A 123 -12.52 -16.78 -10.10
N HIS A 124 -13.45 -17.57 -10.62
CA HIS A 124 -14.86 -17.17 -10.77
C HIS A 124 -15.43 -16.56 -9.48
N ILE A 125 -16.12 -15.43 -9.65
CA ILE A 125 -16.82 -14.72 -8.59
C ILE A 125 -18.31 -15.01 -8.71
N ASP A 126 -18.87 -15.66 -7.68
CA ASP A 126 -20.29 -15.97 -7.61
C ASP A 126 -21.10 -14.69 -7.32
N ILE A 127 -21.48 -13.99 -8.38
CA ILE A 127 -22.31 -12.78 -8.35
C ILE A 127 -23.30 -12.79 -9.52
N THR A 128 -24.50 -12.28 -9.28
CA THR A 128 -25.53 -12.19 -10.33
C THR A 128 -25.25 -10.99 -11.25
N TYR A 129 -25.21 -11.25 -12.55
CA TYR A 129 -25.08 -10.22 -13.59
C TYR A 129 -26.44 -9.80 -14.18
N PRO A 130 -26.64 -8.53 -14.59
CA PRO A 130 -25.69 -7.44 -14.46
C PRO A 130 -25.52 -6.96 -13.01
N CYS A 131 -24.29 -6.58 -12.64
CA CYS A 131 -24.00 -5.99 -11.35
C CYS A 131 -23.29 -4.64 -11.50
N THR A 132 -23.27 -3.83 -10.47
CA THR A 132 -22.50 -2.57 -10.49
C THR A 132 -21.02 -2.83 -10.23
N ILE A 133 -20.14 -1.90 -10.67
CA ILE A 133 -18.70 -1.96 -10.37
C ILE A 133 -18.47 -2.04 -8.85
N LYS A 134 -19.24 -1.29 -8.04
CA LYS A 134 -19.14 -1.35 -6.59
C LYS A 134 -19.48 -2.74 -6.03
N GLN A 135 -20.58 -3.34 -6.50
CA GLN A 135 -20.96 -4.69 -6.08
C GLN A 135 -19.89 -5.73 -6.46
N TYR A 136 -19.36 -5.61 -7.68
CA TYR A 136 -18.31 -6.49 -8.16
C TYR A 136 -17.01 -6.34 -7.35
N LEU A 137 -16.58 -5.10 -7.06
CA LEU A 137 -15.39 -4.83 -6.24
C LEU A 137 -15.54 -5.40 -4.82
N VAL A 138 -16.72 -5.24 -4.20
CA VAL A 138 -17.02 -5.84 -2.89
C VAL A 138 -16.93 -7.37 -2.94
N ALA A 139 -17.54 -8.00 -3.94
CA ALA A 139 -17.50 -9.46 -4.10
C ALA A 139 -16.07 -9.97 -4.33
N LEU A 140 -15.30 -9.27 -5.16
CA LEU A 140 -13.89 -9.56 -5.43
C LEU A 140 -13.04 -9.46 -4.15
N CYS A 141 -13.17 -8.39 -3.39
CA CYS A 141 -12.47 -8.24 -2.12
C CYS A 141 -12.81 -9.38 -1.16
N ASN A 142 -14.09 -9.70 -1.00
CA ASN A 142 -14.54 -10.79 -0.12
C ASN A 142 -13.97 -12.15 -0.55
N LYS A 143 -13.89 -12.42 -1.86
CA LYS A 143 -13.34 -13.68 -2.41
C LYS A 143 -11.89 -13.91 -2.01
N ILE A 144 -11.10 -12.85 -1.91
CA ILE A 144 -9.67 -12.92 -1.52
C ILE A 144 -9.43 -12.65 -0.03
N GLY A 145 -10.49 -12.53 0.77
CA GLY A 145 -10.39 -12.32 2.22
C GLY A 145 -10.09 -10.87 2.62
N LEU A 146 -10.35 -9.91 1.74
CA LEU A 146 -10.23 -8.48 2.02
C LEU A 146 -11.61 -7.87 2.29
N GLN A 147 -11.63 -6.73 2.98
CA GLN A 147 -12.83 -5.93 3.18
C GLN A 147 -12.75 -4.67 2.33
N PHE A 148 -13.84 -4.34 1.66
CA PHE A 148 -13.97 -3.06 0.98
C PHE A 148 -14.47 -1.99 1.96
N LYS A 149 -13.85 -0.81 1.95
CA LYS A 149 -14.34 0.35 2.69
C LYS A 149 -15.54 0.91 1.96
N ASP A 150 -16.71 0.86 2.60
CA ASP A 150 -17.93 1.36 1.99
C ASP A 150 -17.84 2.89 1.77
N SER A 151 -17.48 3.25 0.55
CA SER A 151 -17.34 4.62 0.08
C SER A 151 -17.85 4.73 -1.34
N ASP A 152 -18.31 5.92 -1.72
CA ASP A 152 -18.66 6.21 -3.10
C ASP A 152 -17.42 6.59 -3.91
N PHE A 153 -17.44 6.23 -5.18
CA PHE A 153 -16.37 6.52 -6.13
C PHE A 153 -16.96 6.70 -7.55
N ALA A 154 -16.19 7.31 -8.44
CA ALA A 154 -16.62 7.55 -9.81
C ALA A 154 -16.95 6.23 -10.53
N ASN A 155 -18.02 6.22 -11.30
CA ASN A 155 -18.53 5.05 -12.02
C ASN A 155 -18.94 3.85 -11.13
N ALA A 156 -19.08 4.02 -9.81
CA ALA A 156 -19.47 2.96 -8.89
C ALA A 156 -20.77 2.25 -9.29
N SER A 157 -21.74 2.99 -9.86
CA SER A 157 -23.04 2.49 -10.33
C SER A 157 -23.04 1.95 -11.77
N ARG A 158 -21.92 2.07 -12.50
CA ARG A 158 -21.81 1.55 -13.86
C ARG A 158 -21.98 0.03 -13.86
N GLN A 159 -22.74 -0.49 -14.82
CA GLN A 159 -23.06 -1.92 -14.93
C GLN A 159 -21.93 -2.71 -15.58
N ILE A 160 -21.67 -3.87 -15.01
CA ILE A 160 -20.89 -4.97 -15.58
C ILE A 160 -21.89 -6.05 -16.01
N THR A 161 -21.88 -6.42 -17.26
CA THR A 161 -22.87 -7.38 -17.84
C THR A 161 -22.37 -8.82 -17.81
N ASN A 162 -21.05 -9.03 -17.80
CA ASN A 162 -20.42 -10.34 -17.77
C ASN A 162 -19.19 -10.29 -16.86
N GLU A 163 -18.77 -11.45 -16.39
CA GLU A 163 -17.54 -11.55 -15.61
C GLU A 163 -16.31 -11.11 -16.41
N LEU A 164 -15.40 -10.40 -15.75
CA LEU A 164 -14.17 -9.95 -16.35
C LEU A 164 -13.14 -11.09 -16.34
N PHE A 165 -12.32 -11.18 -17.42
CA PHE A 165 -11.18 -12.11 -17.50
C PHE A 165 -11.51 -13.61 -17.34
N MET A 166 -12.76 -13.98 -17.56
CA MET A 166 -13.23 -15.37 -17.61
C MET A 166 -13.84 -15.69 -18.95
N THR A 167 -13.65 -16.92 -19.39
CA THR A 167 -14.35 -17.50 -20.55
C THR A 167 -15.43 -18.42 -20.04
N ILE A 168 -16.63 -18.32 -20.61
CA ILE A 168 -17.73 -19.25 -20.35
C ILE A 168 -17.63 -20.39 -21.39
N ASN A 169 -17.43 -21.59 -20.91
CA ASN A 169 -17.38 -22.81 -21.76
C ASN A 169 -18.78 -23.20 -22.24
N GLU A 170 -18.85 -24.10 -23.23
CA GLU A 170 -20.11 -24.60 -23.78
C GLU A 170 -20.98 -25.33 -22.73
N ASP A 171 -20.36 -25.91 -21.72
CA ASP A 171 -21.05 -26.58 -20.60
C ASP A 171 -21.46 -25.61 -19.46
N GLY A 172 -21.24 -24.30 -19.63
CA GLY A 172 -21.56 -23.26 -18.66
C GLY A 172 -20.55 -23.12 -17.54
N THR A 173 -19.45 -23.85 -17.59
CA THR A 173 -18.34 -23.67 -16.62
C THR A 173 -17.46 -22.45 -16.98
N TYR A 174 -16.71 -21.94 -16.00
CA TYR A 174 -15.79 -20.83 -16.19
C TYR A 174 -14.35 -21.30 -16.28
N SER A 175 -13.59 -20.74 -17.21
CA SER A 175 -12.16 -20.96 -17.36
C SER A 175 -11.40 -19.66 -17.15
N SER A 176 -10.37 -19.70 -16.32
CA SER A 176 -9.47 -18.57 -16.10
C SER A 176 -8.67 -18.26 -17.37
N MET A 177 -8.49 -16.98 -17.66
CA MET A 177 -7.63 -16.49 -18.75
C MET A 177 -6.17 -16.25 -18.28
N GLY A 178 -5.79 -16.76 -17.10
CA GLY A 178 -4.44 -16.62 -16.56
C GLY A 178 -4.14 -15.27 -15.91
N TYR A 179 -5.17 -14.50 -15.56
CA TYR A 179 -5.04 -13.24 -14.83
C TYR A 179 -5.05 -13.47 -13.32
N THR A 180 -4.55 -12.48 -12.59
CA THR A 180 -4.63 -12.41 -11.12
C THR A 180 -5.80 -11.51 -10.69
N TYR A 181 -6.16 -11.58 -9.42
CA TYR A 181 -7.12 -10.60 -8.87
C TYR A 181 -6.59 -9.16 -8.97
N ARG A 182 -5.26 -8.97 -8.95
CA ARG A 182 -4.64 -7.67 -9.12
C ARG A 182 -4.91 -7.09 -10.52
N ASP A 183 -4.86 -7.91 -11.56
CA ASP A 183 -5.18 -7.47 -12.93
C ASP A 183 -6.62 -6.98 -13.04
N VAL A 184 -7.56 -7.66 -12.33
CA VAL A 184 -8.96 -7.24 -12.27
C VAL A 184 -9.13 -5.93 -11.51
N LEU A 185 -8.44 -5.78 -10.37
CA LEU A 185 -8.42 -4.53 -9.61
C LEU A 185 -7.84 -3.38 -10.44
N ASP A 186 -6.80 -3.63 -11.22
CA ASP A 186 -6.20 -2.66 -12.12
C ASP A 186 -7.19 -2.18 -13.19
N GLN A 187 -7.95 -3.10 -13.78
CA GLN A 187 -8.99 -2.74 -14.75
C GLN A 187 -10.12 -1.91 -14.11
N ILE A 188 -10.47 -2.21 -12.85
CA ILE A 188 -11.45 -1.41 -12.11
C ILE A 188 -10.87 -0.02 -11.80
N ALA A 189 -9.60 0.07 -11.40
CA ALA A 189 -8.91 1.34 -11.14
C ALA A 189 -8.92 2.24 -12.40
N GLU A 190 -8.59 1.70 -13.56
CA GLU A 190 -8.66 2.40 -14.84
C GLU A 190 -10.09 2.89 -15.15
N THR A 191 -11.08 2.04 -14.92
CA THR A 191 -12.49 2.37 -15.21
C THR A 191 -13.03 3.46 -14.27
N THR A 192 -12.58 3.48 -13.03
CA THR A 192 -13.01 4.46 -12.01
C THR A 192 -12.18 5.75 -12.04
N GLY A 193 -11.03 5.74 -12.71
CA GLY A 193 -10.11 6.88 -12.74
C GLY A 193 -9.38 7.13 -11.43
N GLY A 194 -9.33 6.14 -10.53
CA GLY A 194 -8.68 6.21 -9.22
C GLY A 194 -7.59 5.14 -9.07
N CYS A 195 -6.94 5.14 -7.92
CA CYS A 195 -6.06 4.07 -7.48
C CYS A 195 -6.79 3.20 -6.45
N ILE A 196 -6.62 1.88 -6.52
CA ILE A 196 -7.14 0.97 -5.51
C ILE A 196 -6.03 0.64 -4.53
N CYS A 197 -6.22 0.92 -3.25
CA CYS A 197 -5.18 0.77 -2.23
C CYS A 197 -5.76 0.29 -0.89
N MET A 198 -4.85 -0.18 -0.01
CA MET A 198 -5.19 -0.49 1.38
C MET A 198 -5.20 0.77 2.24
N THR A 199 -6.20 0.90 3.09
CA THR A 199 -6.24 1.88 4.19
C THR A 199 -5.36 1.43 5.36
N LEU A 200 -5.19 2.26 6.38
CA LEU A 200 -4.47 1.88 7.61
C LEU A 200 -5.25 0.88 8.48
N ASP A 201 -6.55 0.77 8.29
CA ASP A 201 -7.44 -0.19 8.97
C ASP A 201 -7.73 -1.43 8.10
N ASP A 202 -6.80 -1.75 7.20
CA ASP A 202 -6.79 -2.96 6.36
C ASP A 202 -8.03 -3.14 5.47
N LYS A 203 -8.58 -2.03 4.97
CA LYS A 203 -9.69 -2.06 4.01
C LYS A 203 -9.22 -1.57 2.66
N VAL A 204 -9.77 -2.16 1.61
CA VAL A 204 -9.58 -1.69 0.24
C VAL A 204 -10.43 -0.46 0.00
N GLU A 205 -9.87 0.59 -0.58
CA GLU A 205 -10.59 1.78 -1.02
C GLU A 205 -10.18 2.21 -2.41
N VAL A 206 -11.08 2.90 -3.11
CA VAL A 206 -10.74 3.66 -4.33
C VAL A 206 -10.35 5.07 -3.90
N ARG A 207 -9.13 5.45 -4.19
CA ARG A 207 -8.57 6.77 -3.82
C ARG A 207 -8.24 7.57 -5.07
N TYR A 208 -8.58 8.85 -5.03
CA TYR A 208 -8.21 9.82 -6.04
C TYR A 208 -7.04 10.66 -5.55
N ILE A 209 -6.10 10.93 -6.46
CA ILE A 209 -5.06 11.91 -6.20
C ILE A 209 -5.69 13.27 -6.49
N ASN A 210 -6.00 14.02 -5.47
CA ASN A 210 -6.52 15.37 -5.60
C ASN A 210 -5.38 16.38 -5.69
N GLU A 211 -5.61 17.50 -6.37
CA GLU A 211 -4.71 18.64 -6.25
C GLU A 211 -4.64 19.06 -4.78
N THR A 212 -3.44 19.11 -4.24
CA THR A 212 -3.22 19.76 -2.95
C THR A 212 -2.81 21.21 -3.24
N ASN A 213 -3.33 22.14 -2.46
CA ASN A 213 -2.85 23.52 -2.47
C ASN A 213 -1.61 23.69 -1.59
N ASP A 214 -1.02 22.59 -1.16
CA ASP A 214 0.17 22.62 -0.34
C ASP A 214 1.35 23.07 -1.19
N THR A 215 1.92 24.19 -0.86
CA THR A 215 3.20 24.66 -1.40
C THR A 215 4.31 24.14 -0.49
N ILE A 216 5.36 23.58 -1.11
CA ILE A 216 6.60 23.30 -0.40
C ILE A 216 7.43 24.58 -0.49
N ASP A 217 7.65 25.22 0.66
CA ASP A 217 8.51 26.41 0.71
C ASP A 217 9.93 26.05 0.31
N GLU A 218 10.60 26.92 -0.44
CA GLU A 218 11.95 26.68 -0.95
C GLU A 218 12.96 26.40 0.18
N GLU A 219 12.73 26.91 1.39
CA GLU A 219 13.59 26.66 2.56
C GLU A 219 13.63 25.20 3.02
N TYR A 220 12.62 24.36 2.64
CA TYR A 220 12.60 22.93 2.91
C TYR A 220 13.30 22.10 1.84
N ILE A 221 13.75 22.71 0.75
CA ILE A 221 14.47 22.05 -0.33
C ILE A 221 15.96 22.22 -0.08
N ASN A 222 16.51 21.40 0.78
CA ASN A 222 17.93 21.47 1.14
C ASN A 222 18.85 20.67 0.22
N ASP A 223 18.33 20.04 -0.80
CA ASP A 223 19.13 19.24 -1.72
C ASP A 223 19.24 19.95 -3.07
N THR A 224 20.44 20.44 -3.38
CA THR A 224 20.79 21.02 -4.68
C THR A 224 20.68 20.03 -5.84
N ASN A 225 20.44 18.75 -5.56
CA ASN A 225 20.26 17.69 -6.56
C ASN A 225 18.78 17.34 -6.82
N VAL A 226 17.82 18.07 -6.26
CA VAL A 226 16.41 17.90 -6.60
C VAL A 226 16.17 18.44 -8.00
N ASN A 227 16.31 17.58 -9.00
CA ASN A 227 15.89 17.87 -10.35
C ASN A 227 14.36 17.86 -10.40
N PHE A 228 13.75 19.03 -10.33
CA PHE A 228 12.35 19.19 -10.69
C PHE A 228 12.20 18.90 -12.17
N GLY A 229 11.65 17.73 -12.51
CA GLY A 229 11.23 17.43 -13.87
C GLY A 229 10.12 18.39 -14.32
N GLU A 230 9.89 18.47 -15.61
CA GLU A 230 8.76 19.24 -16.15
C GLU A 230 7.46 18.77 -15.50
N LYS A 231 6.64 19.71 -15.04
CA LYS A 231 5.32 19.43 -14.49
C LYS A 231 4.36 19.16 -15.62
N TYR A 232 3.83 17.96 -15.68
CA TYR A 232 2.76 17.61 -16.60
C TYR A 232 1.43 17.61 -15.87
N ARG A 233 0.47 18.33 -16.40
CA ARG A 233 -0.90 18.31 -15.92
C ARG A 233 -1.66 17.22 -16.66
N THR A 234 -2.00 16.13 -15.98
CA THR A 234 -2.82 15.05 -16.52
C THR A 234 -4.02 14.89 -15.62
N ASN A 235 -5.22 15.12 -16.14
CA ASN A 235 -6.48 14.99 -15.39
C ASN A 235 -6.50 15.71 -14.04
N GLN A 236 -5.98 16.94 -13.99
CA GLN A 236 -5.83 17.77 -12.80
C GLN A 236 -4.77 17.30 -11.79
N PHE A 237 -3.92 16.34 -12.14
CA PHE A 237 -2.80 15.92 -11.32
C PHE A 237 -1.49 16.50 -11.82
N TYR A 238 -0.62 16.85 -10.87
CA TYR A 238 0.76 17.19 -11.19
C TYR A 238 1.64 15.96 -10.93
N CYS A 239 2.08 15.31 -12.01
CA CYS A 239 3.16 14.34 -11.94
C CYS A 239 4.48 15.04 -12.20
N THR A 240 5.43 14.97 -11.28
CA THR A 240 6.82 15.27 -11.56
C THR A 240 7.44 14.06 -12.23
N CYS A 241 7.47 14.04 -13.57
CA CYS A 241 8.29 13.08 -14.30
C CYS A 241 9.69 13.62 -14.40
N LYS A 242 10.70 12.83 -14.03
CA LYS A 242 12.09 13.14 -14.39
C LYS A 242 12.16 13.22 -15.92
N SER A 243 12.36 14.39 -16.47
CA SER A 243 12.66 14.51 -17.90
C SER A 243 14.00 13.84 -18.13
N ARG A 244 14.02 12.72 -18.83
CA ARG A 244 15.27 12.27 -19.45
C ARG A 244 15.56 13.28 -20.57
N ARG A 245 16.45 14.21 -20.32
CA ARG A 245 17.08 14.93 -21.42
C ARG A 245 17.86 13.91 -22.24
N LYS A 246 17.49 13.79 -23.51
CA LYS A 246 18.35 13.17 -24.52
C LYS A 246 19.49 14.13 -24.85
#